data_8ab29f552ac39c3f1300710bbb15e31d
#
_entry.id   8ab29f552ac39c3f1300710bbb15e31d
#
_cell.length_a   1.000
_cell.length_b   1.000
_cell.length_c   1.000
_cell.angle_alpha   90.00
_cell.angle_beta   90.00
_cell.angle_gamma   90.00
#
_symmetry.space_group_name_H-M   'P 1'
#
loop_
_entity.id
_entity.type
_entity.pdbx_description
1 polymer ?
#
loop_
_entity_poly.entity_id
_entity_poly.type
_entity_poly.pdbx_seq_one_letter_code
_entity_poly.pdbx_strand_id
1 'polypeptide(L)'
;MINCLVIDDEPAAQTVLTHYLEELPSCHLVGCCPTALKALPYLEAQPKIDLLFLDINLPKLSGMDFYRSLKNPPEVIFTTAYPNFAVEAFEVNALDYLVKPIAFERFLSAVNKFQEKHKDDNQGYIFINSNKTLHRLKSLDILAIEAQGDYVKVITRNAKLLTHSTFSSFLDELPDYFLRCHKSFALNSKKLDRISGNKAIVGPLELPIGLTYKEDFLEKLGA
;
A
#
# COMPACT_ATOMS: atom_id res chain seq x y z
N MET A 1 -9.29 -0.91 2.65
CA MET A 1 -9.68 -2.11 3.40
C MET A 1 -9.01 -3.28 2.71
N ILE A 2 -8.35 -4.19 3.45
CA ILE A 2 -7.58 -5.32 2.92
C ILE A 2 -8.52 -6.53 2.84
N ASN A 3 -8.78 -7.03 1.65
CA ASN A 3 -9.63 -8.21 1.46
C ASN A 3 -8.82 -9.48 1.75
N CYS A 4 -9.15 -10.17 2.83
CA CYS A 4 -8.45 -11.34 3.32
C CYS A 4 -9.21 -12.63 3.04
N LEU A 5 -8.48 -13.69 2.68
CA LEU A 5 -9.01 -15.05 2.56
C LEU A 5 -8.19 -15.98 3.46
N VAL A 6 -8.86 -16.82 4.23
CA VAL A 6 -8.23 -17.82 5.09
C VAL A 6 -8.42 -19.20 4.48
N ILE A 7 -7.34 -19.98 4.36
CA ILE A 7 -7.35 -21.37 3.90
C ILE A 7 -6.60 -22.22 4.92
N ASP A 8 -7.32 -23.02 5.67
CA ASP A 8 -6.79 -23.87 6.74
C ASP A 8 -7.78 -25.02 6.95
N ASP A 9 -7.34 -26.26 7.09
CA ASP A 9 -8.24 -27.39 7.31
C ASP A 9 -8.60 -27.61 8.78
N GLU A 10 -7.89 -26.92 9.70
CA GLU A 10 -8.15 -26.96 11.13
C GLU A 10 -9.19 -25.90 11.54
N PRO A 11 -10.41 -26.29 12.01
CA PRO A 11 -11.43 -25.34 12.43
C PRO A 11 -10.98 -24.39 13.56
N ALA A 12 -10.10 -24.85 14.45
CA ALA A 12 -9.56 -24.05 15.53
C ALA A 12 -8.68 -22.89 15.00
N ALA A 13 -7.81 -23.17 14.02
CA ALA A 13 -6.97 -22.16 13.39
C ALA A 13 -7.81 -21.17 12.58
N GLN A 14 -8.82 -21.64 11.85
CA GLN A 14 -9.79 -20.78 11.17
C GLN A 14 -10.47 -19.82 12.14
N THR A 15 -10.95 -20.30 13.29
CA THR A 15 -11.62 -19.48 14.30
C THR A 15 -10.69 -18.40 14.84
N VAL A 16 -9.44 -18.73 15.15
CA VAL A 16 -8.44 -17.78 15.66
C VAL A 16 -8.16 -16.69 14.64
N LEU A 17 -7.87 -17.05 13.39
CA LEU A 17 -7.56 -16.08 12.32
C LEU A 17 -8.77 -15.20 12.00
N THR A 18 -9.97 -15.76 11.94
CA THR A 18 -11.21 -15.02 11.72
C THR A 18 -11.42 -13.97 12.81
N HIS A 19 -11.29 -14.39 14.08
CA HIS A 19 -11.43 -13.48 15.22
C HIS A 19 -10.41 -12.34 15.16
N TYR A 20 -9.14 -12.63 14.88
CA TYR A 20 -8.11 -11.60 14.76
C TYR A 20 -8.36 -10.63 13.59
N LEU A 21 -8.88 -11.12 12.46
CA LEU A 21 -9.23 -10.27 11.32
C LEU A 21 -10.42 -9.35 11.63
N GLU A 22 -11.41 -9.83 12.40
CA GLU A 22 -12.57 -9.04 12.83
C GLU A 22 -12.18 -7.91 13.80
N GLU A 23 -11.12 -8.09 14.61
CA GLU A 23 -10.60 -7.04 15.49
C GLU A 23 -9.87 -5.92 14.74
N LEU A 24 -9.48 -6.12 13.47
CA LEU A 24 -8.75 -5.13 12.67
C LEU A 24 -9.67 -4.40 11.68
N PRO A 25 -10.04 -3.11 11.95
CA PRO A 25 -10.91 -2.35 11.03
C PRO A 25 -10.35 -2.16 9.61
N SER A 26 -9.03 -2.34 9.43
CA SER A 26 -8.36 -2.27 8.13
C SER A 26 -8.53 -3.53 7.28
N CYS A 27 -8.97 -4.64 7.88
CA CYS A 27 -9.14 -5.93 7.22
C CYS A 27 -10.62 -6.25 6.98
N HIS A 28 -10.88 -7.01 5.92
CA HIS A 28 -12.19 -7.55 5.59
C HIS A 28 -12.05 -9.03 5.24
N LEU A 29 -12.63 -9.91 6.04
CA LEU A 29 -12.66 -11.34 5.76
C LEU A 29 -13.67 -11.63 4.64
N VAL A 30 -13.18 -12.01 3.46
CA VAL A 30 -14.02 -12.37 2.30
C VAL A 30 -14.52 -13.81 2.40
N GLY A 31 -13.72 -14.69 3.00
CA GLY A 31 -14.09 -16.08 3.19
C GLY A 31 -13.10 -16.88 4.00
N CYS A 32 -13.53 -18.09 4.39
CA CYS A 32 -12.72 -19.06 5.09
C CYS A 32 -12.96 -20.44 4.47
N CYS A 33 -11.90 -21.12 4.04
CA CYS A 33 -11.97 -22.34 3.27
C CYS A 33 -11.15 -23.46 3.93
N PRO A 34 -11.69 -24.69 4.06
CA PRO A 34 -10.95 -25.81 4.62
C PRO A 34 -10.01 -26.52 3.63
N THR A 35 -9.98 -26.11 2.36
CA THR A 35 -9.13 -26.72 1.34
C THR A 35 -8.77 -25.73 0.24
N ALA A 36 -7.62 -25.92 -0.40
CA ALA A 36 -7.16 -25.16 -1.55
C ALA A 36 -8.19 -25.08 -2.70
N LEU A 37 -8.85 -26.18 -3.01
CA LEU A 37 -9.84 -26.24 -4.10
C LEU A 37 -11.10 -25.40 -3.81
N LYS A 38 -11.51 -25.31 -2.54
CA LYS A 38 -12.65 -24.47 -2.15
C LYS A 38 -12.33 -22.97 -2.18
N ALA A 39 -11.06 -22.61 -2.21
CA ALA A 39 -10.62 -21.22 -2.30
C ALA A 39 -10.65 -20.67 -3.74
N LEU A 40 -10.58 -21.52 -4.77
CA LEU A 40 -10.53 -21.07 -6.17
C LEU A 40 -11.65 -20.10 -6.57
N PRO A 41 -12.94 -20.35 -6.23
CA PRO A 41 -14.00 -19.39 -6.56
C PRO A 41 -13.81 -18.01 -5.94
N TYR A 42 -13.21 -17.92 -4.74
CA TYR A 42 -12.93 -16.64 -4.08
C TYR A 42 -11.78 -15.87 -4.75
N LEU A 43 -10.78 -16.60 -5.26
CA LEU A 43 -9.64 -15.99 -5.96
C LEU A 43 -10.02 -15.45 -7.35
N GLU A 44 -11.09 -15.96 -7.95
CA GLU A 44 -11.62 -15.53 -9.26
C GLU A 44 -12.73 -14.49 -9.14
N ALA A 45 -13.35 -14.36 -7.96
CA ALA A 45 -14.49 -13.48 -7.73
C ALA A 45 -14.09 -12.03 -7.36
N GLN A 46 -15.11 -11.17 -7.21
CA GLN A 46 -14.98 -9.84 -6.62
C GLN A 46 -15.59 -9.84 -5.20
N PRO A 47 -15.01 -9.11 -4.23
CA PRO A 47 -13.81 -8.28 -4.39
C PRO A 47 -12.53 -9.10 -4.57
N LYS A 48 -11.54 -8.55 -5.25
CA LYS A 48 -10.23 -9.19 -5.39
C LYS A 48 -9.60 -9.41 -4.01
N ILE A 49 -9.05 -10.60 -3.79
CA ILE A 49 -8.30 -10.90 -2.58
C ILE A 49 -6.94 -10.19 -2.63
N ASP A 50 -6.61 -9.48 -1.55
CA ASP A 50 -5.34 -8.77 -1.41
C ASP A 50 -4.33 -9.60 -0.61
N LEU A 51 -4.79 -10.29 0.44
CA LEU A 51 -3.97 -11.04 1.39
C LEU A 51 -4.56 -12.41 1.66
N LEU A 52 -3.72 -13.44 1.55
CA LEU A 52 -4.06 -14.83 1.79
C LEU A 52 -3.37 -15.34 3.06
N PHE A 53 -4.13 -15.86 4.01
CA PHE A 53 -3.63 -16.69 5.09
C PHE A 53 -3.77 -18.14 4.68
N LEU A 54 -2.66 -18.84 4.53
CA LEU A 54 -2.63 -20.16 3.90
C LEU A 54 -1.86 -21.17 4.74
N ASP A 55 -2.56 -22.19 5.22
CA ASP A 55 -1.86 -23.30 5.87
C ASP A 55 -1.02 -24.08 4.84
N ILE A 56 0.21 -24.39 5.26
CA ILE A 56 1.12 -25.21 4.45
C ILE A 56 0.61 -26.64 4.34
N ASN A 57 0.08 -27.21 5.43
CA ASN A 57 -0.28 -28.61 5.52
C ASN A 57 -1.74 -28.89 5.18
N LEU A 58 -2.17 -28.49 4.01
CA LEU A 58 -3.53 -28.79 3.55
C LEU A 58 -3.66 -30.23 3.02
N PRO A 59 -4.84 -30.85 3.15
CA PRO A 59 -5.09 -32.19 2.63
C PRO A 59 -5.06 -32.19 1.09
N LYS A 60 -4.47 -33.23 0.51
CA LYS A 60 -4.36 -33.52 -0.94
C LYS A 60 -3.37 -32.64 -1.71
N LEU A 61 -3.28 -31.36 -1.42
CA LEU A 61 -2.39 -30.41 -2.09
C LEU A 61 -1.82 -29.48 -1.05
N SER A 62 -0.48 -29.45 -0.89
CA SER A 62 0.14 -28.55 0.07
C SER A 62 -0.17 -27.07 -0.26
N GLY A 63 -0.25 -26.23 0.76
CA GLY A 63 -0.47 -24.80 0.56
C GLY A 63 0.61 -24.17 -0.31
N MET A 64 1.86 -24.63 -0.19
CA MET A 64 2.98 -24.16 -1.01
C MET A 64 2.79 -24.50 -2.50
N ASP A 65 2.44 -25.76 -2.82
CA ASP A 65 2.21 -26.18 -4.19
C ASP A 65 0.97 -25.51 -4.79
N PHE A 66 -0.08 -25.34 -3.98
CA PHE A 66 -1.25 -24.58 -4.37
C PHE A 66 -0.87 -23.15 -4.74
N TYR A 67 -0.13 -22.45 -3.88
CA TYR A 67 0.28 -21.06 -4.12
C TYR A 67 1.13 -20.93 -5.39
N ARG A 68 2.10 -21.84 -5.60
CA ARG A 68 2.92 -21.89 -6.82
C ARG A 68 2.12 -22.12 -8.10
N SER A 69 0.95 -22.80 -8.01
CA SER A 69 0.08 -23.06 -9.15
C SER A 69 -0.74 -21.87 -9.63
N LEU A 70 -0.86 -20.82 -8.80
CA LEU A 70 -1.63 -19.60 -9.11
C LEU A 70 -0.86 -18.71 -10.09
N LYS A 71 -1.52 -18.22 -11.16
CA LYS A 71 -0.89 -17.34 -12.16
C LYS A 71 -0.58 -15.94 -11.63
N ASN A 72 -1.50 -15.37 -10.87
CA ASN A 72 -1.39 -14.04 -10.28
C ASN A 72 -1.84 -14.11 -8.81
N PRO A 73 -1.03 -14.75 -7.95
CA PRO A 73 -1.42 -14.94 -6.57
C PRO A 73 -1.52 -13.61 -5.82
N PRO A 74 -2.45 -13.50 -4.84
CA PRO A 74 -2.40 -12.41 -3.87
C PRO A 74 -1.15 -12.54 -2.99
N GLU A 75 -0.83 -11.51 -2.20
CA GLU A 75 0.20 -11.65 -1.17
C GLU A 75 -0.18 -12.76 -0.18
N VAL A 76 0.81 -13.48 0.33
CA VAL A 76 0.56 -14.61 1.23
C VAL A 76 1.31 -14.50 2.54
N ILE A 77 0.61 -14.84 3.61
CA ILE A 77 1.15 -15.17 4.93
C ILE A 77 0.88 -16.65 5.14
N PHE A 78 1.94 -17.45 5.20
CA PHE A 78 1.78 -18.86 5.49
C PHE A 78 1.55 -19.12 6.98
N THR A 79 0.72 -20.11 7.29
CA THR A 79 0.53 -20.62 8.65
C THR A 79 0.93 -22.08 8.71
N THR A 80 1.47 -22.56 9.82
CA THR A 80 1.88 -23.95 9.97
C THR A 80 2.18 -24.31 11.42
N ALA A 81 2.08 -25.60 11.75
CA ALA A 81 2.54 -26.14 13.03
C ALA A 81 4.07 -26.37 13.07
N TYR A 82 4.78 -26.29 11.93
CA TYR A 82 6.17 -26.70 11.81
C TYR A 82 7.10 -25.52 11.49
N PRO A 83 8.03 -25.15 12.39
CA PRO A 83 8.94 -24.02 12.17
C PRO A 83 9.90 -24.18 10.98
N ASN A 84 10.17 -25.40 10.54
CA ASN A 84 11.19 -25.68 9.53
C ASN A 84 10.83 -25.27 8.09
N PHE A 85 9.56 -24.99 7.80
CA PHE A 85 9.12 -24.54 6.47
C PHE A 85 9.40 -23.07 6.17
N ALA A 86 9.99 -22.32 7.09
CA ALA A 86 10.35 -20.92 6.88
C ALA A 86 11.31 -20.72 5.68
N VAL A 87 12.20 -21.67 5.41
CA VAL A 87 13.14 -21.63 4.29
C VAL A 87 12.41 -21.74 2.94
N GLU A 88 11.44 -22.65 2.83
CA GLU A 88 10.66 -22.85 1.60
C GLU A 88 9.69 -21.67 1.33
N ALA A 89 9.17 -21.03 2.39
CA ALA A 89 8.35 -19.83 2.26
C ALA A 89 9.13 -18.65 1.63
N PHE A 90 10.44 -18.61 1.84
CA PHE A 90 11.32 -17.62 1.24
C PHE A 90 11.43 -17.78 -0.30
N GLU A 91 11.37 -19.01 -0.82
CA GLU A 91 11.45 -19.29 -2.25
C GLU A 91 10.25 -18.76 -3.04
N VAL A 92 9.10 -18.60 -2.40
CA VAL A 92 7.85 -18.10 -3.03
C VAL A 92 7.59 -16.61 -2.73
N ASN A 93 8.57 -15.88 -2.16
CA ASN A 93 8.43 -14.48 -1.77
C ASN A 93 7.21 -14.22 -0.85
N ALA A 94 6.96 -15.13 0.10
CA ALA A 94 5.91 -14.92 1.08
C ALA A 94 6.13 -13.63 1.87
N LEU A 95 5.05 -12.95 2.21
CA LEU A 95 5.10 -11.73 2.99
C LEU A 95 5.56 -11.99 4.43
N ASP A 96 5.04 -13.06 5.01
CA ASP A 96 5.43 -13.54 6.35
C ASP A 96 5.05 -15.00 6.55
N TYR A 97 5.39 -15.49 7.73
CA TYR A 97 5.23 -16.86 8.15
C TYR A 97 4.84 -16.91 9.63
N LEU A 98 3.75 -17.59 9.96
CA LEU A 98 3.20 -17.70 11.30
C LEU A 98 3.20 -19.13 11.79
N VAL A 99 3.84 -19.37 12.92
CA VAL A 99 3.86 -20.69 13.56
C VAL A 99 2.66 -20.82 14.49
N LYS A 100 1.92 -21.91 14.38
CA LYS A 100 0.82 -22.25 15.28
C LYS A 100 1.38 -22.74 16.65
N PRO A 101 0.80 -22.34 17.80
CA PRO A 101 -0.35 -21.45 17.93
C PRO A 101 0.00 -19.99 17.61
N ILE A 102 -0.85 -19.33 16.83
CA ILE A 102 -0.61 -17.98 16.33
C ILE A 102 -0.89 -16.97 17.46
N ALA A 103 0.13 -16.27 17.94
CA ALA A 103 -0.04 -15.18 18.87
C ALA A 103 -0.54 -13.91 18.14
N PHE A 104 -1.44 -13.13 18.77
CA PHE A 104 -2.02 -11.94 18.18
C PHE A 104 -0.96 -10.91 17.75
N GLU A 105 0.08 -10.70 18.56
CA GLU A 105 1.17 -9.76 18.24
C GLU A 105 1.92 -10.18 16.96
N ARG A 106 2.11 -11.50 16.72
CA ARG A 106 2.76 -12.00 15.50
C ARG A 106 1.86 -11.83 14.28
N PHE A 107 0.55 -12.11 14.43
CA PHE A 107 -0.44 -11.87 13.40
C PHE A 107 -0.49 -10.37 13.04
N LEU A 108 -0.59 -9.47 14.03
CA LEU A 108 -0.60 -8.03 13.82
C LEU A 108 0.66 -7.54 13.11
N SER A 109 1.84 -8.04 13.52
CA SER A 109 3.11 -7.72 12.85
C SER A 109 3.12 -8.14 11.37
N ALA A 110 2.57 -9.31 11.04
CA ALA A 110 2.49 -9.80 9.66
C ALA A 110 1.53 -8.96 8.80
N VAL A 111 0.36 -8.56 9.35
CA VAL A 111 -0.58 -7.67 8.67
C VAL A 111 0.03 -6.28 8.46
N ASN A 112 0.77 -5.75 9.45
CA ASN A 112 1.44 -4.46 9.31
C ASN A 112 2.50 -4.47 8.19
N LYS A 113 3.22 -5.58 7.99
CA LYS A 113 4.13 -5.72 6.83
C LYS A 113 3.40 -5.57 5.49
N PHE A 114 2.18 -6.12 5.39
CA PHE A 114 1.35 -5.92 4.20
C PHE A 114 1.01 -4.44 4.02
N GLN A 115 0.57 -3.78 5.08
CA GLN A 115 0.21 -2.36 5.02
C GLN A 115 1.41 -1.49 4.65
N GLU A 116 2.58 -1.75 5.23
CA GLU A 116 3.81 -1.03 4.91
C GLU A 116 4.24 -1.24 3.46
N LYS A 117 4.22 -2.48 2.98
CA LYS A 117 4.58 -2.83 1.60
C LYS A 117 3.63 -2.17 0.58
N HIS A 118 2.34 -2.08 0.91
CA HIS A 118 1.30 -1.52 0.04
C HIS A 118 0.85 -0.11 0.43
N LYS A 119 1.54 0.54 1.39
CA LYS A 119 1.25 1.92 1.80
C LYS A 119 1.34 2.88 0.61
N ASP A 120 2.25 2.61 -0.32
CA ASP A 120 2.42 3.39 -1.54
C ASP A 120 1.39 3.05 -2.63
N ASP A 121 0.86 1.82 -2.67
CA ASP A 121 -0.14 1.40 -3.67
C ASP A 121 -1.57 1.87 -3.33
N ASN A 122 -1.94 1.91 -2.04
CA ASN A 122 -3.29 2.34 -1.61
C ASN A 122 -3.47 3.86 -1.55
N GLN A 123 -2.40 4.64 -1.55
CA GLN A 123 -2.41 6.10 -1.72
C GLN A 123 -2.11 6.53 -3.17
N GLY A 124 -2.23 5.62 -4.13
CA GLY A 124 -1.54 5.67 -5.41
C GLY A 124 -2.22 6.45 -6.52
N TYR A 125 -3.49 6.76 -6.48
CA TYR A 125 -4.15 7.47 -7.58
C TYR A 125 -4.93 8.68 -7.09
N ILE A 126 -4.77 9.79 -7.82
CA ILE A 126 -5.53 11.02 -7.63
C ILE A 126 -6.35 11.27 -8.89
N PHE A 127 -7.56 11.72 -8.71
CA PHE A 127 -8.43 12.11 -9.80
C PHE A 127 -8.40 13.63 -9.95
N ILE A 128 -7.95 14.11 -11.13
CA ILE A 128 -7.82 15.53 -11.43
C ILE A 128 -8.78 15.89 -12.55
N ASN A 129 -9.71 16.79 -12.28
CA ASN A 129 -10.57 17.34 -13.30
C ASN A 129 -9.85 18.53 -13.97
N SER A 130 -9.37 18.32 -15.18
CA SER A 130 -8.71 19.34 -16.00
C SER A 130 -9.40 19.44 -17.35
N ASN A 131 -9.81 20.64 -17.76
CA ASN A 131 -10.48 20.90 -19.04
C ASN A 131 -11.70 19.99 -19.27
N LYS A 132 -12.55 19.78 -18.25
CA LYS A 132 -13.74 18.90 -18.28
C LYS A 132 -13.41 17.42 -18.48
N THR A 133 -12.15 17.04 -18.35
CA THR A 133 -11.69 15.64 -18.43
C THR A 133 -11.18 15.20 -17.07
N LEU A 134 -11.63 14.04 -16.62
CA LEU A 134 -11.17 13.42 -15.38
C LEU A 134 -9.92 12.58 -15.67
N HIS A 135 -8.78 13.05 -15.18
CA HIS A 135 -7.50 12.36 -15.29
C HIS A 135 -7.24 11.53 -14.04
N ARG A 136 -6.90 10.27 -14.20
CA ARG A 136 -6.41 9.40 -13.13
C ARG A 136 -4.88 9.38 -13.16
N LEU A 137 -4.23 9.95 -12.14
CA LEU A 137 -2.77 9.99 -12.02
C LEU A 137 -2.31 9.14 -10.84
N LYS A 138 -1.17 8.47 -11.00
CA LYS A 138 -0.46 7.94 -9.84
C LYS A 138 0.16 9.11 -9.07
N SER A 139 -0.07 9.19 -7.76
CA SER A 139 0.52 10.25 -6.92
C SER A 139 2.05 10.24 -6.96
N LEU A 140 2.67 9.05 -7.11
CA LEU A 140 4.11 8.90 -7.30
C LEU A 140 4.63 9.48 -8.62
N ASP A 141 3.79 9.69 -9.64
CA ASP A 141 4.18 10.31 -10.91
C ASP A 141 4.16 11.85 -10.82
N ILE A 142 3.52 12.40 -9.78
CA ILE A 142 3.48 13.83 -9.53
C ILE A 142 4.80 14.25 -8.88
N LEU A 143 5.45 15.24 -9.49
CA LEU A 143 6.71 15.84 -9.00
C LEU A 143 6.42 16.96 -8.00
N ALA A 144 5.47 17.83 -8.33
CA ALA A 144 5.13 18.99 -7.54
C ALA A 144 3.73 19.52 -7.88
N ILE A 145 3.22 20.36 -7.00
CA ILE A 145 2.04 21.19 -7.24
C ILE A 145 2.37 22.66 -7.07
N GLU A 146 1.74 23.52 -7.85
CA GLU A 146 1.93 24.96 -7.89
C GLU A 146 0.58 25.67 -7.77
N ALA A 147 0.47 26.62 -6.83
CA ALA A 147 -0.69 27.51 -6.73
C ALA A 147 -0.73 28.48 -7.91
N GLN A 148 -1.89 28.59 -8.58
CA GLN A 148 -2.08 29.47 -9.72
C GLN A 148 -3.46 30.16 -9.68
N GLY A 149 -3.58 31.19 -8.85
CA GLY A 149 -4.87 31.85 -8.56
C GLY A 149 -5.84 30.85 -7.90
N ASP A 150 -7.01 30.66 -8.49
CA ASP A 150 -8.06 29.74 -8.04
C ASP A 150 -7.82 28.30 -8.53
N TYR A 151 -6.67 28.04 -9.13
CA TYR A 151 -6.29 26.73 -9.66
C TYR A 151 -5.03 26.20 -8.99
N VAL A 152 -4.91 24.88 -8.98
CA VAL A 152 -3.67 24.18 -8.68
C VAL A 152 -3.14 23.55 -9.97
N LYS A 153 -1.87 23.82 -10.28
CA LYS A 153 -1.15 23.15 -11.35
C LYS A 153 -0.46 21.93 -10.79
N VAL A 154 -0.84 20.76 -11.27
CA VAL A 154 -0.23 19.47 -10.96
C VAL A 154 0.82 19.17 -12.02
N ILE A 155 2.07 18.94 -11.59
CA ILE A 155 3.23 18.78 -12.47
C ILE A 155 3.74 17.36 -12.36
N THR A 156 3.72 16.64 -13.48
CA THR A 156 4.34 15.34 -13.67
C THR A 156 5.55 15.46 -14.62
N ARG A 157 6.27 14.37 -14.87
CA ARG A 157 7.33 14.38 -15.89
C ARG A 157 6.81 14.67 -17.29
N ASN A 158 5.60 14.21 -17.59
CA ASN A 158 5.05 14.20 -18.96
C ASN A 158 3.91 15.17 -19.18
N ALA A 159 3.32 15.74 -18.12
CA ALA A 159 2.14 16.59 -18.22
C ALA A 159 2.09 17.67 -17.13
N LYS A 160 1.36 18.74 -17.45
CA LYS A 160 0.96 19.80 -16.51
C LYS A 160 -0.54 19.92 -16.59
N LEU A 161 -1.26 19.63 -15.52
CA LEU A 161 -2.72 19.68 -15.45
C LEU A 161 -3.14 20.80 -14.50
N LEU A 162 -4.19 21.54 -14.87
CA LEU A 162 -4.79 22.57 -14.02
C LEU A 162 -6.11 22.05 -13.48
N THR A 163 -6.30 22.12 -12.17
CA THR A 163 -7.57 21.79 -11.51
C THR A 163 -8.04 22.95 -10.67
N HIS A 164 -9.36 23.17 -10.64
CA HIS A 164 -9.97 24.20 -9.81
C HIS A 164 -10.04 23.70 -8.37
N SER A 165 -9.17 24.23 -7.52
CA SER A 165 -9.12 23.93 -6.08
C SER A 165 -8.25 24.95 -5.39
N THR A 166 -8.44 25.15 -4.09
CA THR A 166 -7.47 25.91 -3.28
C THR A 166 -6.21 25.05 -3.07
N PHE A 167 -5.06 25.72 -2.97
CA PHE A 167 -3.79 25.03 -2.77
C PHE A 167 -3.77 24.16 -1.49
N SER A 168 -4.32 24.67 -0.40
CA SER A 168 -4.35 23.95 0.88
C SER A 168 -5.28 22.73 0.80
N SER A 169 -6.51 22.90 0.29
CA SER A 169 -7.46 21.79 0.17
C SER A 169 -6.90 20.68 -0.74
N PHE A 170 -6.27 21.03 -1.85
CA PHE A 170 -5.67 20.05 -2.75
C PHE A 170 -4.46 19.35 -2.13
N LEU A 171 -3.65 20.07 -1.34
CA LEU A 171 -2.51 19.49 -0.63
C LEU A 171 -2.96 18.47 0.43
N ASP A 172 -4.08 18.76 1.13
CA ASP A 172 -4.66 17.87 2.16
C ASP A 172 -5.21 16.56 1.56
N GLU A 173 -5.55 16.54 0.25
CA GLU A 173 -5.95 15.33 -0.48
C GLU A 173 -4.75 14.47 -0.93
N LEU A 174 -3.53 15.04 -0.88
CA LEU A 174 -2.31 14.35 -1.29
C LEU A 174 -1.72 13.52 -0.14
N PRO A 175 -0.97 12.44 -0.47
CA PRO A 175 -0.23 11.68 0.52
C PRO A 175 0.77 12.53 1.31
N ASP A 176 1.07 12.12 2.55
CA ASP A 176 1.95 12.82 3.49
C ASP A 176 3.37 13.12 2.98
N TYR A 177 3.81 12.42 1.94
CA TYR A 177 5.10 12.70 1.31
C TYR A 177 5.08 13.92 0.36
N PHE A 178 3.92 14.61 0.21
CA PHE A 178 3.87 15.92 -0.42
C PHE A 178 4.13 16.99 0.62
N LEU A 179 5.31 17.58 0.57
CA LEU A 179 5.76 18.58 1.54
C LEU A 179 5.67 19.98 0.96
N ARG A 180 5.05 20.88 1.73
CA ARG A 180 4.98 22.29 1.38
C ARG A 180 6.33 22.95 1.59
N CYS A 181 6.95 23.44 0.52
CA CYS A 181 8.23 24.12 0.56
C CYS A 181 8.13 25.66 0.37
N HIS A 182 6.97 26.16 -0.09
CA HIS A 182 6.75 27.58 -0.35
C HIS A 182 5.26 27.93 -0.22
N LYS A 183 4.91 29.22 -0.11
CA LYS A 183 3.49 29.65 -0.10
C LYS A 183 2.69 29.11 -1.30
N SER A 184 3.37 28.90 -2.45
CA SER A 184 2.75 28.48 -3.71
C SER A 184 3.27 27.15 -4.24
N PHE A 185 4.12 26.42 -3.51
CA PHE A 185 4.68 25.14 -3.96
C PHE A 185 4.68 24.08 -2.86
N ALA A 186 4.30 22.87 -3.25
CA ALA A 186 4.60 21.65 -2.53
C ALA A 186 5.20 20.63 -3.50
N LEU A 187 6.08 19.78 -2.99
CA LEU A 187 6.79 18.78 -3.79
C LEU A 187 6.64 17.37 -3.21
N ASN A 188 6.80 16.38 -4.06
CA ASN A 188 6.90 14.99 -3.69
C ASN A 188 8.31 14.71 -3.14
N SER A 189 8.42 14.52 -1.82
CA SER A 189 9.72 14.28 -1.15
C SER A 189 10.41 13.01 -1.64
N LYS A 190 9.64 11.99 -2.07
CA LYS A 190 10.19 10.75 -2.67
C LYS A 190 10.84 10.96 -4.05
N LYS A 191 10.64 12.15 -4.65
CA LYS A 191 11.23 12.56 -5.94
C LYS A 191 12.23 13.69 -5.79
N LEU A 192 12.53 14.10 -4.54
CA LEU A 192 13.52 15.12 -4.26
C LEU A 192 14.92 14.57 -4.56
N ASP A 193 15.63 15.21 -5.48
CA ASP A 193 17.01 14.81 -5.84
C ASP A 193 18.02 15.44 -4.87
N ARG A 194 17.86 16.76 -4.60
CA ARG A 194 18.75 17.53 -3.69
C ARG A 194 18.17 18.88 -3.34
N ILE A 195 18.71 19.47 -2.29
CA ILE A 195 18.49 20.86 -1.91
C ILE A 195 19.77 21.65 -2.17
N SER A 196 19.65 22.79 -2.83
CA SER A 196 20.78 23.70 -3.12
C SER A 196 20.40 25.12 -2.71
N GLY A 197 20.96 25.59 -1.60
CA GLY A 197 20.60 26.89 -1.01
C GLY A 197 19.13 26.95 -0.59
N ASN A 198 18.35 27.81 -1.23
CA ASN A 198 16.92 27.95 -1.01
C ASN A 198 16.09 27.37 -2.18
N LYS A 199 16.60 26.34 -2.83
CA LYS A 199 15.92 25.64 -3.92
C LYS A 199 15.90 24.14 -3.67
N ALA A 200 14.75 23.52 -3.89
CA ALA A 200 14.57 22.06 -3.96
C ALA A 200 14.59 21.63 -5.43
N ILE A 201 15.38 20.61 -5.76
CA ILE A 201 15.50 20.06 -7.11
C ILE A 201 14.73 18.74 -7.16
N VAL A 202 13.75 18.67 -8.05
CA VAL A 202 12.86 17.51 -8.22
C VAL A 202 12.78 17.18 -9.70
N GLY A 203 13.58 16.23 -10.16
CA GLY A 203 13.72 15.95 -11.59
C GLY A 203 14.15 17.19 -12.37
N PRO A 204 13.38 17.64 -13.37
CA PRO A 204 13.71 18.83 -14.15
C PRO A 204 13.29 20.16 -13.47
N LEU A 205 12.70 20.12 -12.29
CA LEU A 205 12.13 21.28 -11.61
C LEU A 205 13.11 21.87 -10.58
N GLU A 206 13.22 23.18 -10.58
CA GLU A 206 13.83 23.96 -9.48
C GLU A 206 12.73 24.72 -8.75
N LEU A 207 12.41 24.34 -7.53
CA LEU A 207 11.34 24.92 -6.73
C LEU A 207 11.91 25.78 -5.60
N PRO A 208 11.37 26.98 -5.36
CA PRO A 208 11.85 27.82 -4.28
C PRO A 208 11.45 27.27 -2.91
N ILE A 209 12.35 27.37 -1.94
CA ILE A 209 12.05 27.11 -0.53
C ILE A 209 11.87 28.48 0.14
N GLY A 210 10.65 28.77 0.59
CA GLY A 210 10.34 30.02 1.30
C GLY A 210 10.92 29.99 2.71
N LEU A 211 11.42 31.16 3.18
CA LEU A 211 12.05 31.26 4.50
C LEU A 211 11.15 30.79 5.64
N THR A 212 9.85 31.10 5.56
CA THR A 212 8.84 30.68 6.56
C THR A 212 8.53 29.18 6.55
N TYR A 213 8.84 28.49 5.47
CA TYR A 213 8.56 27.05 5.28
C TYR A 213 9.79 26.17 5.45
N LYS A 214 10.98 26.78 5.48
CA LYS A 214 12.25 26.05 5.39
C LYS A 214 12.48 25.11 6.57
N GLU A 215 12.20 25.59 7.79
CA GLU A 215 12.43 24.83 9.02
C GLU A 215 11.52 23.60 9.08
N ASP A 216 10.19 23.78 8.95
CA ASP A 216 9.20 22.70 8.92
C ASP A 216 9.47 21.71 7.75
N PHE A 217 9.87 22.23 6.59
CA PHE A 217 10.19 21.42 5.43
C PHE A 217 11.42 20.51 5.64
N LEU A 218 12.50 21.03 6.26
CA LEU A 218 13.70 20.26 6.57
C LEU A 218 13.43 19.23 7.68
N GLU A 219 12.71 19.62 8.74
CA GLU A 219 12.31 18.71 9.81
C GLU A 219 11.53 17.50 9.28
N LYS A 220 10.54 17.73 8.40
CA LYS A 220 9.76 16.67 7.76
C LYS A 220 10.57 15.79 6.80
N LEU A 221 11.70 16.26 6.31
CA LEU A 221 12.64 15.45 5.52
C LEU A 221 13.60 14.65 6.39
N GLY A 222 13.66 14.91 7.70
CA GLY A 222 14.61 14.29 8.61
C GLY A 222 16.05 14.83 8.43
N ALA A 223 16.21 16.07 8.01
CA ALA A 223 17.47 16.71 7.69
C ALA A 223 17.80 17.85 8.68
#